data_f809d29578060ca974b534098e66f1e2
#
_entry.id   f809d29578060ca974b534098e66f1e2
#
_cell.length_a   1.000
_cell.length_b   1.000
_cell.length_c   1.000
_cell.angle_alpha   90.00
_cell.angle_beta   90.00
_cell.angle_gamma   90.00
#
_symmetry.space_group_name_H-M   'P 1'
#
loop_
_entity.id
_entity.type
_entity.pdbx_description
1 polymer ?
#
loop_
_entity_poly.entity_id
_entity_poly.type
_entity_poly.pdbx_seq_one_letter_code
_entity_poly.pdbx_strand_id
1 'polypeptide(L)'
;MTTYTPPPGSIPTLEVPSLEGIRRVHLVGIGGAGMRGIAHLLRSRGVEVSGSDLKDSRGLEELRADGATVFVGHRAEQVGEGVDAVITSSAIPDENPEVRMAEDRGVPVWKRAQALAALMARSRTIAVSGTHGKTTTTSMLAVILRRAGLDPTFVIGGDLNDSGSGAHTGGGEWFVAEADESDGSFLLPAPEVGVVTNVEEDHLDFYRDGEEIRGAFSVFVSRCRNVVACGDDPGVRAVLQAAGATALTYGFGEENPVVVRSAGGGGIGARGEVDIDGSAVPVELRVPGAHNLLNAAAAIGAARFAGVDAATAAEALGSFTGVRRRFEYRGVIRGADLFDDYAHHPTEVAATLAAARDGHRRVIAVFQPHRYTRTRALWRALGESLAGADVVVVTDVYGAGEPPVPGVTGKLVVDGLAESAPGRRILYLPRRQDVVQFLVSELRPGDLVLTLGAGDITTVADEVMDRVRGTAS
;
A
#
# COMPACT_ATOMS: atom_id res chain seq x y z
N MET A 1 -24.16 -24.62 -5.99
CA MET A 1 -22.83 -23.99 -5.85
C MET A 1 -22.41 -23.58 -7.24
N THR A 2 -22.61 -22.31 -7.60
CA THR A 2 -22.12 -21.74 -8.84
C THR A 2 -20.66 -21.37 -8.60
N THR A 3 -19.74 -22.18 -9.12
CA THR A 3 -18.33 -21.82 -9.18
C THR A 3 -18.21 -20.57 -10.07
N TYR A 4 -17.76 -19.45 -9.48
CA TYR A 4 -17.42 -18.27 -10.25
C TYR A 4 -16.34 -18.66 -11.27
N THR A 5 -16.67 -18.56 -12.53
CA THR A 5 -15.72 -18.66 -13.62
C THR A 5 -15.55 -17.24 -14.13
N PRO A 6 -14.36 -16.63 -13.96
CA PRO A 6 -14.14 -15.29 -14.48
C PRO A 6 -14.40 -15.25 -15.99
N PRO A 7 -14.92 -14.13 -16.53
CA PRO A 7 -15.14 -13.98 -17.95
C PRO A 7 -13.82 -14.25 -18.72
N PRO A 8 -13.87 -14.87 -19.91
CA PRO A 8 -12.69 -15.06 -20.74
C PRO A 8 -12.00 -13.71 -20.99
N GLY A 9 -10.78 -13.55 -20.51
CA GLY A 9 -9.96 -12.33 -20.67
C GLY A 9 -9.89 -11.41 -19.44
N SER A 10 -10.68 -11.62 -18.37
CA SER A 10 -10.68 -10.76 -17.18
C SER A 10 -9.64 -11.15 -16.11
N ILE A 11 -9.15 -12.38 -16.12
CA ILE A 11 -8.01 -12.82 -15.31
C ILE A 11 -6.98 -13.39 -16.27
N PRO A 12 -5.82 -12.77 -16.41
CA PRO A 12 -4.75 -13.35 -17.21
C PRO A 12 -4.40 -14.72 -16.64
N THR A 13 -4.53 -15.79 -17.42
CA THR A 13 -3.90 -17.08 -17.13
C THR A 13 -2.40 -16.92 -17.36
N LEU A 14 -1.76 -16.08 -16.55
CA LEU A 14 -0.32 -15.87 -16.61
C LEU A 14 0.35 -17.07 -15.95
N GLU A 15 1.12 -17.80 -16.70
CA GLU A 15 1.99 -18.84 -16.13
C GLU A 15 3.07 -18.21 -15.26
N VAL A 16 3.42 -18.88 -14.17
CA VAL A 16 4.55 -18.45 -13.32
C VAL A 16 5.84 -18.90 -14.02
N PRO A 17 6.69 -17.95 -14.45
CA PRO A 17 7.93 -18.31 -15.13
C PRO A 17 8.95 -18.95 -14.18
N SER A 18 9.88 -19.73 -14.73
CA SER A 18 11.01 -20.26 -13.97
C SER A 18 12.15 -19.23 -13.93
N LEU A 19 12.77 -19.06 -12.75
CA LEU A 19 14.03 -18.32 -12.61
C LEU A 19 15.25 -19.19 -12.92
N GLU A 20 15.07 -20.46 -13.24
CA GLU A 20 16.17 -21.35 -13.56
C GLU A 20 16.83 -20.93 -14.89
N GLY A 21 18.14 -20.72 -14.88
CA GLY A 21 18.90 -20.26 -16.04
C GLY A 21 18.89 -18.75 -16.28
N ILE A 22 18.08 -17.98 -15.56
CA ILE A 22 18.03 -16.51 -15.66
C ILE A 22 19.28 -15.92 -15.00
N ARG A 23 20.06 -15.17 -15.78
CA ARG A 23 21.30 -14.50 -15.35
C ARG A 23 21.23 -12.98 -15.47
N ARG A 24 20.47 -12.47 -16.44
CA ARG A 24 20.35 -11.05 -16.74
C ARG A 24 18.89 -10.66 -16.97
N VAL A 25 18.44 -9.63 -16.28
CA VAL A 25 17.08 -9.10 -16.45
C VAL A 25 17.10 -7.59 -16.65
N HIS A 26 16.10 -7.10 -17.37
CA HIS A 26 15.87 -5.67 -17.53
C HIS A 26 14.49 -5.30 -17.01
N LEU A 27 14.41 -4.32 -16.08
CA LEU A 27 13.18 -3.91 -15.44
C LEU A 27 12.71 -2.54 -15.98
N VAL A 28 11.52 -2.49 -16.57
CA VAL A 28 10.92 -1.25 -17.09
C VAL A 28 9.97 -0.68 -16.04
N GLY A 29 10.22 0.57 -15.63
CA GLY A 29 9.58 1.20 -14.47
C GLY A 29 10.23 0.76 -13.13
N ILE A 30 11.54 0.58 -13.12
CA ILE A 30 12.31 0.02 -12.00
C ILE A 30 12.23 0.85 -10.72
N GLY A 31 11.91 2.16 -10.81
CA GLY A 31 11.82 3.08 -9.66
C GLY A 31 10.61 2.89 -8.76
N GLY A 32 9.58 2.17 -9.21
CA GLY A 32 8.42 1.85 -8.39
C GLY A 32 8.78 0.96 -7.18
N ALA A 33 8.16 1.17 -6.01
CA ALA A 33 8.53 0.47 -4.78
C ALA A 33 8.56 -1.06 -4.93
N GLY A 34 7.50 -1.64 -5.51
CA GLY A 34 7.45 -3.10 -5.76
C GLY A 34 8.50 -3.59 -6.78
N MET A 35 8.80 -2.78 -7.81
CA MET A 35 9.84 -3.11 -8.80
C MET A 35 11.24 -3.04 -8.19
N ARG A 36 11.52 -2.05 -7.34
CA ARG A 36 12.78 -1.96 -6.58
C ARG A 36 12.99 -3.19 -5.69
N GLY A 37 11.92 -3.64 -5.02
CA GLY A 37 11.95 -4.85 -4.21
C GLY A 37 12.33 -6.09 -5.02
N ILE A 38 11.71 -6.29 -6.18
CA ILE A 38 12.02 -7.38 -7.11
C ILE A 38 13.47 -7.27 -7.60
N ALA A 39 13.92 -6.08 -8.00
CA ALA A 39 15.30 -5.84 -8.44
C ALA A 39 16.31 -6.25 -7.35
N HIS A 40 16.07 -5.83 -6.10
CA HIS A 40 16.90 -6.20 -4.94
C HIS A 40 16.95 -7.72 -4.74
N LEU A 41 15.79 -8.40 -4.75
CA LEU A 41 15.72 -9.86 -4.57
C LEU A 41 16.41 -10.66 -5.72
N LEU A 42 16.29 -10.19 -6.97
CA LEU A 42 16.99 -10.82 -8.10
C LEU A 42 18.49 -10.66 -7.95
N ARG A 43 18.94 -9.46 -7.58
CA ARG A 43 20.37 -9.20 -7.36
C ARG A 43 20.94 -10.03 -6.21
N SER A 44 20.25 -10.15 -5.10
CA SER A 44 20.69 -10.99 -3.97
C SER A 44 20.82 -12.46 -4.33
N ARG A 45 20.15 -12.90 -5.41
CA ARG A 45 20.28 -14.24 -6.00
C ARG A 45 21.37 -14.33 -7.09
N GLY A 46 22.16 -13.27 -7.28
CA GLY A 46 23.25 -13.22 -8.26
C GLY A 46 22.79 -12.91 -9.68
N VAL A 47 21.54 -12.46 -9.90
CA VAL A 47 21.06 -12.03 -11.22
C VAL A 47 21.56 -10.61 -11.48
N GLU A 48 22.14 -10.38 -12.66
CA GLU A 48 22.50 -9.05 -13.14
C GLU A 48 21.22 -8.27 -13.51
N VAL A 49 21.03 -7.10 -12.88
CA VAL A 49 19.84 -6.29 -13.06
C VAL A 49 20.18 -4.98 -13.74
N SER A 50 19.49 -4.71 -14.84
CA SER A 50 19.38 -3.39 -15.45
C SER A 50 17.94 -2.90 -15.44
N GLY A 51 17.71 -1.61 -15.67
CA GLY A 51 16.35 -1.12 -15.80
C GLY A 51 16.25 0.38 -16.03
N SER A 52 15.04 0.85 -16.31
CA SER A 52 14.75 2.21 -16.68
C SER A 52 13.55 2.78 -15.90
N ASP A 53 13.52 4.10 -15.74
CA ASP A 53 12.36 4.83 -15.24
C ASP A 53 12.27 6.20 -15.91
N LEU A 54 11.07 6.80 -15.95
CA LEU A 54 10.84 8.09 -16.60
C LEU A 54 11.57 9.26 -15.93
N LYS A 55 11.71 9.20 -14.60
CA LYS A 55 12.29 10.28 -13.78
C LYS A 55 13.34 9.72 -12.84
N ASP A 56 14.39 10.50 -12.62
CA ASP A 56 15.35 10.18 -11.59
C ASP A 56 14.74 10.35 -10.18
N SER A 57 15.19 9.52 -9.26
CA SER A 57 14.67 9.50 -7.90
C SER A 57 15.71 8.92 -6.94
N ARG A 58 15.55 9.20 -5.65
CA ARG A 58 16.37 8.59 -4.61
C ARG A 58 16.37 7.06 -4.68
N GLY A 59 15.22 6.44 -5.01
CA GLY A 59 15.13 4.98 -5.17
C GLY A 59 15.99 4.45 -6.32
N LEU A 60 16.17 5.23 -7.41
CA LEU A 60 17.10 4.88 -8.47
C LEU A 60 18.57 5.03 -8.06
N GLU A 61 18.89 6.03 -7.23
CA GLU A 61 20.24 6.19 -6.66
C GLU A 61 20.59 5.00 -5.75
N GLU A 62 19.65 4.55 -4.93
CA GLU A 62 19.80 3.38 -4.06
C GLU A 62 20.06 2.10 -4.89
N LEU A 63 19.33 1.89 -5.99
CA LEU A 63 19.55 0.76 -6.91
C LEU A 63 20.92 0.82 -7.60
N ARG A 64 21.38 2.03 -8.00
CA ARG A 64 22.74 2.20 -8.56
C ARG A 64 23.82 1.87 -7.52
N ALA A 65 23.63 2.32 -6.29
CA ALA A 65 24.55 2.00 -5.18
C ALA A 65 24.58 0.50 -4.86
N ASP A 66 23.44 -0.18 -5.01
CA ASP A 66 23.34 -1.64 -4.92
C ASP A 66 23.93 -2.36 -6.15
N GLY A 67 24.39 -1.63 -7.18
CA GLY A 67 25.09 -2.11 -8.36
C GLY A 67 24.16 -2.53 -9.51
N ALA A 68 22.92 -2.07 -9.56
CA ALA A 68 22.08 -2.19 -10.76
C ALA A 68 22.48 -1.13 -11.81
N THR A 69 22.35 -1.47 -13.09
CA THR A 69 22.50 -0.50 -14.18
C THR A 69 21.19 0.21 -14.44
N VAL A 70 21.09 1.50 -14.07
CA VAL A 70 19.80 2.23 -14.10
C VAL A 70 19.86 3.41 -15.06
N PHE A 71 18.85 3.48 -15.94
CA PHE A 71 18.68 4.52 -16.96
C PHE A 71 17.49 5.44 -16.61
N VAL A 72 17.57 6.70 -17.06
CA VAL A 72 16.48 7.67 -17.00
C VAL A 72 15.91 7.86 -18.42
N GLY A 73 14.58 7.76 -18.54
CA GLY A 73 13.87 7.67 -19.81
C GLY A 73 13.88 6.25 -20.39
N HIS A 74 12.92 5.96 -21.27
CA HIS A 74 12.76 4.66 -21.92
C HIS A 74 13.29 4.69 -23.35
N ARG A 75 14.23 3.78 -23.67
CA ARG A 75 14.81 3.65 -25.03
C ARG A 75 15.11 2.18 -25.34
N ALA A 76 14.82 1.76 -26.56
CA ALA A 76 14.98 0.39 -27.03
C ALA A 76 16.39 -0.19 -26.79
N GLU A 77 17.44 0.64 -26.96
CA GLU A 77 18.85 0.23 -26.83
C GLU A 77 19.25 -0.11 -25.38
N GLN A 78 18.40 0.29 -24.38
CA GLN A 78 18.64 -0.01 -22.97
C GLN A 78 18.39 -1.48 -22.65
N VAL A 79 17.63 -2.20 -23.47
CA VAL A 79 17.54 -3.65 -23.44
C VAL A 79 18.81 -4.23 -24.06
N GLY A 80 19.80 -4.51 -23.22
CA GLY A 80 21.11 -5.00 -23.63
C GLY A 80 21.06 -6.36 -24.32
N GLU A 81 22.16 -6.71 -25.01
CA GLU A 81 22.32 -8.07 -25.53
C GLU A 81 22.46 -9.09 -24.39
N GLY A 82 21.86 -10.27 -24.55
CA GLY A 82 21.92 -11.35 -23.58
C GLY A 82 21.06 -11.13 -22.33
N VAL A 83 20.05 -10.23 -22.39
CA VAL A 83 18.98 -10.15 -21.41
C VAL A 83 18.08 -11.38 -21.58
N ASP A 84 17.89 -12.14 -20.50
CA ASP A 84 17.11 -13.38 -20.49
C ASP A 84 15.59 -13.11 -20.32
N ALA A 85 15.22 -12.02 -19.66
CA ALA A 85 13.84 -11.58 -19.51
C ALA A 85 13.73 -10.08 -19.28
N VAL A 86 12.64 -9.48 -19.75
CA VAL A 86 12.23 -8.12 -19.42
C VAL A 86 11.06 -8.17 -18.43
N ILE A 87 11.12 -7.39 -17.36
CA ILE A 87 10.06 -7.32 -16.33
C ILE A 87 9.42 -5.94 -16.37
N THR A 88 8.09 -5.87 -16.52
CA THR A 88 7.36 -4.60 -16.64
C THR A 88 6.48 -4.32 -15.42
N SER A 89 6.46 -3.06 -15.00
CA SER A 89 5.45 -2.54 -14.08
C SER A 89 4.08 -2.46 -14.77
N SER A 90 2.99 -2.56 -14.01
CA SER A 90 1.61 -2.38 -14.53
C SER A 90 1.35 -0.97 -15.11
N ALA A 91 2.16 0.02 -14.74
CA ALA A 91 2.08 1.37 -15.26
C ALA A 91 2.72 1.57 -16.66
N ILE A 92 3.42 0.55 -17.17
CA ILE A 92 4.13 0.62 -18.46
C ILE A 92 3.20 0.15 -19.57
N PRO A 93 2.93 1.01 -20.58
CA PRO A 93 2.11 0.62 -21.74
C PRO A 93 2.85 -0.40 -22.61
N ASP A 94 2.11 -1.24 -23.32
CA ASP A 94 2.67 -2.28 -24.20
C ASP A 94 3.43 -1.67 -25.40
N GLU A 95 3.17 -0.39 -25.76
CA GLU A 95 3.89 0.36 -26.79
C GLU A 95 5.27 0.87 -26.33
N ASN A 96 5.66 0.64 -25.08
CA ASN A 96 6.96 1.08 -24.58
C ASN A 96 8.10 0.53 -25.47
N PRO A 97 9.09 1.36 -25.88
CA PRO A 97 10.13 0.95 -26.82
C PRO A 97 11.00 -0.22 -26.30
N GLU A 98 11.14 -0.36 -24.98
CA GLU A 98 11.92 -1.45 -24.38
C GLU A 98 11.13 -2.77 -24.40
N VAL A 99 9.80 -2.69 -24.20
CA VAL A 99 8.91 -3.86 -24.31
C VAL A 99 8.90 -4.38 -25.73
N ARG A 100 8.71 -3.49 -26.71
CA ARG A 100 8.75 -3.86 -28.14
C ARG A 100 10.07 -4.44 -28.57
N MET A 101 11.18 -3.87 -28.10
CA MET A 101 12.51 -4.40 -28.41
C MET A 101 12.70 -5.83 -27.86
N ALA A 102 12.17 -6.12 -26.66
CA ALA A 102 12.21 -7.47 -26.11
C ALA A 102 11.39 -8.44 -26.97
N GLU A 103 10.17 -8.05 -27.34
CA GLU A 103 9.30 -8.87 -28.21
C GLU A 103 9.94 -9.13 -29.59
N ASP A 104 10.49 -8.11 -30.24
CA ASP A 104 11.18 -8.22 -31.53
C ASP A 104 12.37 -9.16 -31.49
N ARG A 105 13.04 -9.26 -30.34
CA ARG A 105 14.18 -10.19 -30.12
C ARG A 105 13.77 -11.56 -29.59
N GLY A 106 12.48 -11.79 -29.34
CA GLY A 106 11.98 -13.02 -28.73
C GLY A 106 12.40 -13.20 -27.27
N VAL A 107 12.75 -12.10 -26.57
CA VAL A 107 13.02 -12.09 -25.15
C VAL A 107 11.69 -12.09 -24.39
N PRO A 108 11.46 -13.02 -23.44
CA PRO A 108 10.21 -13.06 -22.71
C PRO A 108 9.98 -11.79 -21.89
N VAL A 109 8.75 -11.27 -21.95
CA VAL A 109 8.31 -10.11 -21.17
C VAL A 109 7.41 -10.61 -20.04
N TRP A 110 7.83 -10.40 -18.80
CA TRP A 110 7.08 -10.77 -17.60
C TRP A 110 6.45 -9.55 -16.97
N LYS A 111 5.23 -9.68 -16.52
CA LYS A 111 4.63 -8.68 -15.65
C LYS A 111 5.25 -8.78 -14.24
N ARG A 112 5.26 -7.67 -13.50
CA ARG A 112 5.78 -7.58 -12.12
C ARG A 112 5.36 -8.76 -11.25
N ALA A 113 4.08 -9.13 -11.32
CA ALA A 113 3.52 -10.20 -10.51
C ALA A 113 4.04 -11.59 -10.89
N GLN A 114 4.32 -11.85 -12.17
CA GLN A 114 4.94 -13.11 -12.60
C GLN A 114 6.35 -13.25 -12.02
N ALA A 115 7.13 -12.16 -12.04
CA ALA A 115 8.47 -12.15 -11.44
C ALA A 115 8.40 -12.35 -9.92
N LEU A 116 7.44 -11.71 -9.24
CA LEU A 116 7.23 -11.91 -7.81
C LEU A 116 6.80 -13.36 -7.50
N ALA A 117 5.85 -13.91 -8.24
CA ALA A 117 5.43 -15.30 -8.08
C ALA A 117 6.58 -16.29 -8.32
N ALA A 118 7.45 -16.04 -9.32
CA ALA A 118 8.64 -16.82 -9.57
C ALA A 118 9.65 -16.76 -8.41
N LEU A 119 9.81 -15.58 -7.79
CA LEU A 119 10.63 -15.41 -6.59
C LEU A 119 10.07 -16.17 -5.39
N MET A 120 8.75 -16.27 -5.26
CA MET A 120 8.05 -16.94 -4.16
C MET A 120 8.01 -18.48 -4.31
N ALA A 121 8.14 -19.01 -5.52
CA ALA A 121 7.81 -20.40 -5.88
C ALA A 121 8.51 -21.50 -5.05
N ARG A 122 9.63 -21.20 -4.38
CA ARG A 122 10.40 -22.16 -3.55
C ARG A 122 10.34 -21.89 -2.05
N SER A 123 9.46 -20.99 -1.64
CA SER A 123 9.32 -20.56 -0.23
C SER A 123 7.94 -20.91 0.30
N ARG A 124 7.81 -21.06 1.62
CA ARG A 124 6.52 -20.99 2.29
C ARG A 124 6.05 -19.55 2.24
N THR A 125 4.86 -19.30 1.75
CA THR A 125 4.45 -17.94 1.41
C THR A 125 3.29 -17.45 2.25
N ILE A 126 3.38 -16.20 2.72
CA ILE A 126 2.26 -15.46 3.29
C ILE A 126 1.98 -14.29 2.37
N ALA A 127 0.78 -14.26 1.77
CA ALA A 127 0.35 -13.21 0.88
C ALA A 127 -0.75 -12.36 1.53
N VAL A 128 -0.54 -11.06 1.61
CA VAL A 128 -1.50 -10.12 2.22
C VAL A 128 -2.21 -9.34 1.13
N SER A 129 -3.52 -9.53 1.01
CA SER A 129 -4.40 -8.85 0.07
C SER A 129 -5.52 -8.10 0.79
N GLY A 130 -6.28 -7.32 0.03
CA GLY A 130 -7.40 -6.50 0.48
C GLY A 130 -7.31 -5.09 -0.06
N THR A 131 -8.41 -4.38 -0.11
CA THR A 131 -8.46 -3.02 -0.67
C THR A 131 -7.52 -2.07 0.10
N HIS A 132 -7.54 -2.12 1.44
CA HIS A 132 -6.76 -1.26 2.32
C HIS A 132 -5.97 -2.06 3.36
N GLY A 133 -4.91 -1.46 3.93
CA GLY A 133 -4.14 -2.06 5.03
C GLY A 133 -3.09 -3.09 4.61
N LYS A 134 -3.00 -3.49 3.34
CA LYS A 134 -2.02 -4.46 2.82
C LYS A 134 -0.59 -4.16 3.27
N THR A 135 -0.09 -2.99 2.91
CA THR A 135 1.30 -2.57 3.20
C THR A 135 1.62 -2.60 4.69
N THR A 136 0.72 -2.06 5.51
CA THR A 136 0.91 -2.04 6.97
C THR A 136 0.90 -3.44 7.57
N THR A 137 -0.06 -4.29 7.18
CA THR A 137 -0.16 -5.67 7.68
C THR A 137 1.05 -6.51 7.25
N THR A 138 1.48 -6.40 5.98
CA THR A 138 2.69 -7.08 5.46
C THR A 138 3.93 -6.66 6.23
N SER A 139 4.04 -5.36 6.53
CA SER A 139 5.14 -4.78 7.29
C SER A 139 5.16 -5.27 8.73
N MET A 140 4.02 -5.26 9.41
CA MET A 140 3.86 -5.79 10.76
C MET A 140 4.25 -7.27 10.82
N LEU A 141 3.78 -8.07 9.85
CA LEU A 141 4.11 -9.49 9.76
C LEU A 141 5.61 -9.72 9.53
N ALA A 142 6.24 -8.95 8.65
CA ALA A 142 7.69 -9.01 8.43
C ALA A 142 8.48 -8.70 9.72
N VAL A 143 8.05 -7.70 10.50
CA VAL A 143 8.65 -7.36 11.80
C VAL A 143 8.48 -8.49 12.79
N ILE A 144 7.27 -9.06 12.91
CA ILE A 144 7.00 -10.20 13.79
C ILE A 144 7.93 -11.38 13.47
N LEU A 145 7.96 -11.83 12.22
CA LEU A 145 8.75 -13.00 11.81
C LEU A 145 10.25 -12.78 12.00
N ARG A 146 10.75 -11.56 11.71
CA ARG A 146 12.16 -11.20 11.97
C ARG A 146 12.49 -11.23 13.46
N ARG A 147 11.64 -10.66 14.30
CA ARG A 147 11.84 -10.66 15.77
C ARG A 147 11.74 -12.05 16.38
N ALA A 148 10.91 -12.91 15.79
CA ALA A 148 10.83 -14.32 16.17
C ALA A 148 12.02 -15.17 15.67
N GLY A 149 13.00 -14.58 14.98
CA GLY A 149 14.21 -15.27 14.51
C GLY A 149 13.99 -16.11 13.25
N LEU A 150 12.88 -15.93 12.53
CA LEU A 150 12.55 -16.71 11.32
C LEU A 150 13.17 -16.15 10.05
N ASP A 151 13.81 -14.98 10.10
CA ASP A 151 14.52 -14.30 9.02
C ASP A 151 13.82 -14.44 7.64
N PRO A 152 12.58 -13.90 7.48
CA PRO A 152 11.82 -14.05 6.25
C PRO A 152 12.39 -13.21 5.11
N THR A 153 12.25 -13.69 3.87
CA THR A 153 12.29 -12.81 2.71
C THR A 153 10.98 -12.03 2.63
N PHE A 154 11.02 -10.74 2.33
CA PHE A 154 9.79 -9.97 2.13
C PHE A 154 9.87 -8.93 1.02
N VAL A 155 8.71 -8.62 0.43
CA VAL A 155 8.48 -7.50 -0.49
C VAL A 155 7.21 -6.76 -0.07
N ILE A 156 7.36 -5.48 0.24
CA ILE A 156 6.31 -4.58 0.73
C ILE A 156 6.13 -3.47 -0.29
N GLY A 157 4.90 -2.98 -0.48
CA GLY A 157 4.58 -1.86 -1.39
C GLY A 157 5.06 -0.48 -0.91
N GLY A 158 5.74 -0.40 0.21
CA GLY A 158 6.33 0.81 0.79
C GLY A 158 7.63 0.51 1.52
N ASP A 159 8.34 1.54 1.93
CA ASP A 159 9.60 1.38 2.69
C ASP A 159 9.29 1.38 4.19
N LEU A 160 9.82 0.41 4.93
CA LEU A 160 9.78 0.39 6.40
C LEU A 160 10.59 1.57 6.95
N ASN A 161 10.05 2.26 7.95
CA ASN A 161 10.75 3.41 8.56
C ASN A 161 12.09 2.99 9.20
N ASP A 162 12.15 1.80 9.80
CA ASP A 162 13.35 1.31 10.51
C ASP A 162 14.50 0.91 9.57
N SER A 163 14.19 0.27 8.43
CA SER A 163 15.19 -0.22 7.49
C SER A 163 15.39 0.68 6.28
N GLY A 164 14.44 1.58 6.01
CA GLY A 164 14.42 2.40 4.81
C GLY A 164 14.21 1.61 3.51
N SER A 165 13.86 0.32 3.60
CA SER A 165 13.69 -0.57 2.46
C SER A 165 12.35 -1.29 2.50
N GLY A 166 11.72 -1.44 1.33
CA GLY A 166 10.52 -2.26 1.13
C GLY A 166 10.81 -3.72 0.78
N ALA A 167 12.08 -4.15 0.77
CA ALA A 167 12.45 -5.53 0.48
C ALA A 167 13.63 -5.99 1.31
N HIS A 168 13.65 -7.29 1.61
CA HIS A 168 14.72 -7.96 2.32
C HIS A 168 14.84 -9.41 1.84
N THR A 169 16.06 -9.88 1.70
CA THR A 169 16.35 -11.29 1.45
C THR A 169 16.76 -11.95 2.75
N GLY A 170 15.89 -12.78 3.29
CA GLY A 170 16.16 -13.57 4.49
C GLY A 170 16.71 -14.96 4.15
N GLY A 171 17.35 -15.60 5.14
CA GLY A 171 17.80 -16.99 5.06
C GLY A 171 16.73 -18.00 5.47
N GLY A 172 15.58 -17.55 5.95
CA GLY A 172 14.49 -18.40 6.41
C GLY A 172 13.60 -18.96 5.28
N GLU A 173 12.72 -19.88 5.65
CA GLU A 173 11.83 -20.55 4.69
C GLU A 173 10.62 -19.69 4.25
N TRP A 174 10.32 -18.61 4.98
CA TRP A 174 9.13 -17.79 4.75
C TRP A 174 9.38 -16.64 3.79
N PHE A 175 8.42 -16.44 2.89
CA PHE A 175 8.33 -15.27 2.01
C PHE A 175 7.04 -14.52 2.30
N VAL A 176 7.14 -13.25 2.64
CA VAL A 176 5.99 -12.38 2.92
C VAL A 176 5.86 -11.34 1.81
N ALA A 177 4.70 -11.25 1.18
CA ALA A 177 4.47 -10.31 0.09
C ALA A 177 3.07 -9.70 0.12
N GLU A 178 2.96 -8.51 -0.42
CA GLU A 178 1.67 -7.96 -0.80
C GLU A 178 1.15 -8.65 -2.06
N ALA A 179 -0.13 -9.00 -2.03
CA ALA A 179 -0.88 -9.52 -3.16
C ALA A 179 -1.85 -8.43 -3.64
N ASP A 180 -1.41 -7.66 -4.64
CA ASP A 180 -2.12 -6.48 -5.14
C ASP A 180 -3.23 -6.88 -6.11
N GLU A 181 -4.47 -6.55 -5.76
CA GLU A 181 -5.66 -6.87 -6.54
C GLU A 181 -5.87 -5.95 -7.74
N SER A 182 -5.17 -4.82 -7.81
CA SER A 182 -5.44 -3.72 -8.75
C SER A 182 -5.40 -4.10 -10.24
N ASP A 183 -4.69 -5.19 -10.57
CA ASP A 183 -4.53 -5.72 -11.93
C ASP A 183 -4.82 -7.22 -12.05
N GLY A 184 -5.46 -7.80 -11.04
CA GLY A 184 -5.76 -9.24 -10.97
C GLY A 184 -4.54 -10.15 -10.78
N SER A 185 -3.35 -9.59 -10.68
CA SER A 185 -2.10 -10.33 -10.59
C SER A 185 -1.89 -11.06 -9.25
N PHE A 186 -2.62 -10.67 -8.22
CA PHE A 186 -2.60 -11.33 -6.91
C PHE A 186 -3.07 -12.80 -6.95
N LEU A 187 -3.66 -13.21 -8.06
CA LEU A 187 -4.11 -14.60 -8.28
C LEU A 187 -2.99 -15.56 -8.69
N LEU A 188 -1.79 -15.06 -9.04
CA LEU A 188 -0.70 -15.91 -9.49
C LEU A 188 -0.10 -16.81 -8.40
N PRO A 189 0.22 -16.34 -7.20
CA PRO A 189 0.70 -17.20 -6.14
C PRO A 189 -0.41 -18.09 -5.58
N ALA A 190 -0.02 -19.29 -5.13
CA ALA A 190 -0.85 -20.14 -4.27
C ALA A 190 -0.23 -20.13 -2.87
N PRO A 191 -0.57 -19.14 -2.03
CA PRO A 191 0.11 -18.95 -0.77
C PRO A 191 -0.26 -20.03 0.25
N GLU A 192 0.68 -20.34 1.15
CA GLU A 192 0.38 -21.20 2.30
C GLU A 192 -0.58 -20.50 3.27
N VAL A 193 -0.43 -19.18 3.43
CA VAL A 193 -1.36 -18.34 4.19
C VAL A 193 -1.77 -17.14 3.36
N GLY A 194 -3.06 -16.98 3.10
CA GLY A 194 -3.64 -15.77 2.54
C GLY A 194 -4.25 -14.90 3.64
N VAL A 195 -3.91 -13.62 3.65
CA VAL A 195 -4.55 -12.63 4.53
C VAL A 195 -5.45 -11.75 3.70
N VAL A 196 -6.71 -11.53 4.13
CA VAL A 196 -7.65 -10.60 3.48
C VAL A 196 -8.11 -9.58 4.51
N THR A 197 -7.70 -8.33 4.30
CA THR A 197 -7.97 -7.23 5.25
C THR A 197 -9.37 -6.66 5.12
N ASN A 198 -9.81 -6.36 3.91
CA ASN A 198 -11.14 -5.86 3.56
C ASN A 198 -11.38 -5.99 2.06
N VAL A 199 -12.62 -5.93 1.62
CA VAL A 199 -13.00 -5.99 0.20
C VAL A 199 -14.06 -4.92 -0.09
N GLU A 200 -13.60 -3.82 -0.69
CA GLU A 200 -14.43 -2.68 -1.09
C GLU A 200 -14.36 -2.46 -2.62
N GLU A 201 -15.24 -1.61 -3.13
CA GLU A 201 -15.21 -1.21 -4.54
C GLU A 201 -14.08 -0.21 -4.78
N ASP A 202 -12.99 -0.66 -5.37
CA ASP A 202 -11.91 0.15 -5.92
C ASP A 202 -11.44 -0.46 -7.26
N HIS A 203 -10.50 0.18 -7.92
CA HIS A 203 -9.92 -0.29 -9.20
C HIS A 203 -10.98 -0.59 -10.28
N LEU A 204 -12.03 0.26 -10.37
CA LEU A 204 -13.08 0.17 -11.39
C LEU A 204 -12.58 0.54 -12.81
N ASP A 205 -11.31 0.88 -12.96
CA ASP A 205 -10.58 0.95 -14.23
C ASP A 205 -10.18 -0.46 -14.74
N PHE A 206 -10.06 -1.43 -13.84
CA PHE A 206 -9.75 -2.83 -14.16
C PHE A 206 -10.99 -3.74 -14.00
N TYR A 207 -11.72 -3.63 -12.89
CA TYR A 207 -12.93 -4.40 -12.63
C TYR A 207 -14.18 -3.63 -13.09
N ARG A 208 -15.17 -4.34 -13.60
CA ARG A 208 -16.45 -3.74 -14.03
C ARG A 208 -17.30 -3.26 -12.86
N ASP A 209 -17.29 -4.03 -11.76
CA ASP A 209 -18.14 -3.81 -10.60
C ASP A 209 -17.61 -4.55 -9.36
N GLY A 210 -18.24 -4.33 -8.21
CA GLY A 210 -17.90 -4.99 -6.96
C GLY A 210 -18.14 -6.50 -6.93
N GLU A 211 -18.97 -7.05 -7.83
CA GLU A 211 -19.15 -8.51 -7.92
C GLU A 211 -17.92 -9.16 -8.55
N GLU A 212 -17.36 -8.54 -9.57
CA GLU A 212 -16.12 -9.02 -10.21
C GLU A 212 -14.94 -8.96 -9.23
N ILE A 213 -14.83 -7.89 -8.44
CA ILE A 213 -13.82 -7.78 -7.36
C ILE A 213 -13.99 -8.93 -6.36
N ARG A 214 -15.21 -9.13 -5.82
CA ARG A 214 -15.49 -10.24 -4.87
C ARG A 214 -15.22 -11.62 -5.48
N GLY A 215 -15.53 -11.79 -6.76
CA GLY A 215 -15.21 -13.01 -7.51
C GLY A 215 -13.71 -13.27 -7.56
N ALA A 216 -12.89 -12.26 -7.86
CA ALA A 216 -11.44 -12.37 -7.87
C ALA A 216 -10.89 -12.73 -6.49
N PHE A 217 -11.35 -12.06 -5.42
CA PHE A 217 -10.96 -12.42 -4.06
C PHE A 217 -11.39 -13.84 -3.66
N SER A 218 -12.56 -14.33 -4.14
CA SER A 218 -13.00 -15.71 -3.89
C SER A 218 -12.05 -16.72 -4.54
N VAL A 219 -11.54 -16.43 -5.74
CA VAL A 219 -10.49 -17.24 -6.39
C VAL A 219 -9.19 -17.20 -5.60
N PHE A 220 -8.75 -16.02 -5.13
CA PHE A 220 -7.57 -15.90 -4.29
C PHE A 220 -7.68 -16.78 -3.04
N VAL A 221 -8.76 -16.62 -2.28
CA VAL A 221 -9.02 -17.36 -1.04
C VAL A 221 -9.04 -18.87 -1.28
N SER A 222 -9.65 -19.33 -2.39
CA SER A 222 -9.73 -20.76 -2.73
C SER A 222 -8.37 -21.40 -3.05
N ARG A 223 -7.36 -20.59 -3.39
CA ARG A 223 -5.99 -21.05 -3.68
C ARG A 223 -5.11 -21.09 -2.44
N CYS A 224 -5.51 -20.42 -1.35
CA CYS A 224 -4.76 -20.40 -0.10
C CYS A 224 -4.95 -21.70 0.68
N ARG A 225 -3.88 -22.23 1.27
CA ARG A 225 -3.99 -23.39 2.16
C ARG A 225 -4.65 -23.03 3.49
N ASN A 226 -4.33 -21.83 4.01
CA ASN A 226 -4.92 -21.26 5.21
C ASN A 226 -5.33 -19.82 4.91
N VAL A 227 -6.39 -19.35 5.56
CA VAL A 227 -6.91 -17.99 5.35
C VAL A 227 -7.04 -17.29 6.70
N VAL A 228 -6.56 -16.05 6.77
CA VAL A 228 -6.80 -15.11 7.86
C VAL A 228 -7.58 -13.93 7.28
N ALA A 229 -8.74 -13.58 7.84
CA ALA A 229 -9.63 -12.63 7.19
C ALA A 229 -10.39 -11.74 8.18
N CYS A 230 -10.63 -10.47 7.82
CA CYS A 230 -11.43 -9.57 8.66
C CYS A 230 -12.90 -9.98 8.67
N GLY A 231 -13.35 -10.55 9.80
CA GLY A 231 -14.74 -11.00 9.93
C GLY A 231 -15.75 -9.86 10.09
N ASP A 232 -15.30 -8.66 10.43
CA ASP A 232 -16.18 -7.49 10.52
C ASP A 232 -16.51 -6.89 9.14
N ASP A 233 -15.70 -7.17 8.13
CA ASP A 233 -15.89 -6.63 6.79
C ASP A 233 -16.95 -7.42 6.01
N PRO A 234 -18.03 -6.76 5.54
CA PRO A 234 -19.10 -7.46 4.82
C PRO A 234 -18.67 -8.03 3.46
N GLY A 235 -17.73 -7.37 2.77
CA GLY A 235 -17.18 -7.84 1.51
C GLY A 235 -16.36 -9.13 1.70
N VAL A 236 -15.53 -9.16 2.77
CA VAL A 236 -14.78 -10.36 3.16
C VAL A 236 -15.71 -11.52 3.50
N ARG A 237 -16.76 -11.28 4.29
CA ARG A 237 -17.75 -12.33 4.60
C ARG A 237 -18.41 -12.90 3.35
N ALA A 238 -18.79 -12.03 2.40
CA ALA A 238 -19.35 -12.46 1.12
C ALA A 238 -18.36 -13.29 0.31
N VAL A 239 -17.08 -12.92 0.28
CA VAL A 239 -15.98 -13.65 -0.37
C VAL A 239 -15.81 -15.04 0.24
N LEU A 240 -15.71 -15.15 1.57
CA LEU A 240 -15.57 -16.43 2.27
C LEU A 240 -16.74 -17.36 2.00
N GLN A 241 -17.96 -16.81 2.04
CA GLN A 241 -19.18 -17.57 1.74
C GLN A 241 -19.18 -18.07 0.28
N ALA A 242 -18.85 -17.21 -0.68
CA ALA A 242 -18.82 -17.57 -2.10
C ALA A 242 -17.74 -18.61 -2.41
N ALA A 243 -16.58 -18.55 -1.75
CA ALA A 243 -15.50 -19.51 -1.89
C ALA A 243 -15.76 -20.83 -1.14
N GLY A 244 -16.74 -20.88 -0.22
CA GLY A 244 -16.92 -22.00 0.70
C GLY A 244 -15.70 -22.24 1.60
N ALA A 245 -14.95 -21.18 1.92
CA ALA A 245 -13.68 -21.27 2.60
C ALA A 245 -13.84 -21.07 4.11
N THR A 246 -13.05 -21.84 4.88
CA THR A 246 -12.88 -21.62 6.32
C THR A 246 -11.70 -20.70 6.54
N ALA A 247 -11.87 -19.72 7.43
CA ALA A 247 -10.83 -18.75 7.77
C ALA A 247 -10.70 -18.57 9.27
N LEU A 248 -9.49 -18.23 9.74
CA LEU A 248 -9.29 -17.64 11.04
C LEU A 248 -9.72 -16.17 10.91
N THR A 249 -10.94 -15.85 11.35
CA THR A 249 -11.43 -14.47 11.27
C THR A 249 -10.97 -13.65 12.47
N TYR A 250 -10.74 -12.34 12.21
CA TYR A 250 -10.40 -11.34 13.22
C TYR A 250 -11.28 -10.11 13.08
N GLY A 251 -11.49 -9.39 14.17
CA GLY A 251 -12.28 -8.18 14.17
C GLY A 251 -12.52 -7.62 15.56
N PHE A 252 -13.32 -6.55 15.65
CA PHE A 252 -13.84 -6.02 16.91
C PHE A 252 -15.07 -6.81 17.40
N GLY A 253 -15.78 -7.49 16.48
CA GLY A 253 -16.93 -8.32 16.80
C GLY A 253 -16.53 -9.55 17.61
N GLU A 254 -17.28 -9.81 18.70
CA GLU A 254 -17.04 -10.94 19.62
C GLU A 254 -17.28 -12.32 18.96
N GLU A 255 -17.87 -12.36 17.77
CA GLU A 255 -18.05 -13.59 16.98
C GLU A 255 -16.76 -14.06 16.29
N ASN A 256 -15.73 -13.23 16.26
CA ASN A 256 -14.45 -13.61 15.66
C ASN A 256 -13.63 -14.48 16.60
N PRO A 257 -12.94 -15.53 16.11
CA PRO A 257 -11.94 -16.28 16.89
C PRO A 257 -10.77 -15.43 17.38
N VAL A 258 -10.46 -14.33 16.67
CA VAL A 258 -9.47 -13.33 17.06
C VAL A 258 -10.18 -12.01 17.34
N VAL A 259 -10.39 -11.70 18.61
CA VAL A 259 -11.12 -10.49 19.00
C VAL A 259 -10.17 -9.36 19.34
N VAL A 260 -10.40 -8.21 18.77
CA VAL A 260 -9.65 -6.98 19.03
C VAL A 260 -10.46 -6.09 19.99
N ARG A 261 -9.88 -5.74 21.12
CA ARG A 261 -10.45 -4.75 22.05
C ARG A 261 -9.58 -3.50 22.05
N SER A 262 -10.10 -2.40 21.56
CA SER A 262 -9.38 -1.13 21.58
C SER A 262 -9.48 -0.47 22.95
N ALA A 263 -8.35 -0.12 23.53
CA ALA A 263 -8.29 0.62 24.78
C ALA A 263 -8.22 2.15 24.56
N GLY A 264 -8.37 2.60 23.30
CA GLY A 264 -8.11 3.99 22.91
C GLY A 264 -6.62 4.27 22.74
N GLY A 265 -6.30 5.45 22.22
CA GLY A 265 -4.90 5.92 22.09
C GLY A 265 -4.82 7.33 22.63
N GLY A 266 -3.85 7.61 23.50
CA GLY A 266 -3.48 8.98 23.88
C GLY A 266 -2.22 9.37 23.13
N GLY A 267 -2.33 10.17 22.06
CA GLY A 267 -1.16 10.64 21.30
C GLY A 267 -0.93 9.91 19.97
N ILE A 268 0.35 9.63 19.62
CA ILE A 268 0.78 9.13 18.30
C ILE A 268 0.86 7.59 18.27
N GLY A 269 0.03 6.87 19.02
CA GLY A 269 0.04 5.40 19.06
C GLY A 269 -1.35 4.81 19.24
N ALA A 270 -1.49 3.51 19.05
CA ALA A 270 -2.71 2.77 19.36
C ALA A 270 -2.44 1.71 20.42
N ARG A 271 -3.40 1.51 21.33
CA ARG A 271 -3.35 0.50 22.39
C ARG A 271 -4.62 -0.32 22.36
N GLY A 272 -4.46 -1.60 22.61
CA GLY A 272 -5.57 -2.53 22.67
C GLY A 272 -5.12 -3.88 23.19
N GLU A 273 -6.02 -4.84 23.05
CA GLU A 273 -5.81 -6.22 23.38
C GLU A 273 -6.26 -7.10 22.23
N VAL A 274 -5.53 -8.13 21.92
CA VAL A 274 -5.91 -9.15 20.95
C VAL A 274 -6.12 -10.46 21.71
N ASP A 275 -7.35 -10.95 21.70
CA ASP A 275 -7.71 -12.24 22.26
C ASP A 275 -7.68 -13.30 21.15
N ILE A 276 -6.85 -14.28 21.28
CA ILE A 276 -6.73 -15.40 20.35
C ILE A 276 -6.63 -16.70 21.16
N ASP A 277 -7.46 -17.69 20.84
CA ASP A 277 -7.56 -18.96 21.55
C ASP A 277 -7.87 -18.81 23.07
N GLY A 278 -8.57 -17.74 23.47
CA GLY A 278 -8.85 -17.43 24.88
C GLY A 278 -7.65 -16.87 25.65
N SER A 279 -6.59 -16.46 24.93
CA SER A 279 -5.43 -15.79 25.50
C SER A 279 -5.40 -14.34 25.02
N ALA A 280 -5.72 -13.44 25.93
CA ALA A 280 -5.69 -12.00 25.65
C ALA A 280 -4.25 -11.48 25.82
N VAL A 281 -3.72 -10.87 24.77
CA VAL A 281 -2.38 -10.27 24.76
C VAL A 281 -2.48 -8.76 24.54
N PRO A 282 -1.80 -7.92 25.34
CA PRO A 282 -1.76 -6.49 25.13
C PRO A 282 -0.97 -6.15 23.85
N VAL A 283 -1.48 -5.23 23.06
CA VAL A 283 -0.84 -4.72 21.86
C VAL A 283 -0.64 -3.23 21.99
N GLU A 284 0.60 -2.78 21.93
CA GLU A 284 0.98 -1.38 21.88
C GLU A 284 1.66 -1.07 20.54
N LEU A 285 1.10 -0.15 19.78
CA LEU A 285 1.63 0.29 18.49
C LEU A 285 2.12 1.73 18.57
N ARG A 286 3.22 2.03 17.89
CA ARG A 286 3.72 3.41 17.72
C ARG A 286 3.03 4.14 16.57
N VAL A 287 2.11 3.49 15.88
CA VAL A 287 1.27 4.07 14.82
C VAL A 287 -0.17 4.20 15.33
N PRO A 288 -0.86 5.32 15.04
CA PRO A 288 -2.18 5.58 15.60
C PRO A 288 -3.31 4.87 14.85
N GLY A 289 -4.47 4.82 15.47
CA GLY A 289 -5.74 4.42 14.87
C GLY A 289 -6.15 2.98 15.13
N ALA A 290 -7.45 2.79 15.37
CA ALA A 290 -8.05 1.48 15.64
C ALA A 290 -7.87 0.50 14.44
N HIS A 291 -7.85 1.01 13.20
CA HIS A 291 -7.58 0.20 12.01
C HIS A 291 -6.19 -0.47 12.06
N ASN A 292 -5.20 0.15 12.73
CA ASN A 292 -3.89 -0.47 12.92
C ASN A 292 -3.90 -1.60 13.95
N LEU A 293 -4.83 -1.61 14.90
CA LEU A 293 -5.07 -2.76 15.77
C LEU A 293 -5.67 -3.94 14.99
N LEU A 294 -6.54 -3.69 14.01
CA LEU A 294 -7.01 -4.73 13.08
C LEU A 294 -5.87 -5.27 12.21
N ASN A 295 -5.02 -4.39 11.67
CA ASN A 295 -3.83 -4.81 10.91
C ASN A 295 -2.89 -5.66 11.78
N ALA A 296 -2.72 -5.30 13.06
CA ALA A 296 -1.93 -6.06 14.02
C ALA A 296 -2.54 -7.44 14.29
N ALA A 297 -3.86 -7.52 14.49
CA ALA A 297 -4.55 -8.80 14.69
C ALA A 297 -4.43 -9.72 13.47
N ALA A 298 -4.54 -9.16 12.26
CA ALA A 298 -4.28 -9.88 11.01
C ALA A 298 -2.86 -10.46 10.96
N ALA A 299 -1.86 -9.64 11.30
CA ALA A 299 -0.46 -10.04 11.32
C ALA A 299 -0.17 -11.11 12.40
N ILE A 300 -0.72 -10.95 13.61
CA ILE A 300 -0.61 -11.94 14.68
C ILE A 300 -1.26 -13.27 14.26
N GLY A 301 -2.49 -13.22 13.71
CA GLY A 301 -3.19 -14.40 13.22
C GLY A 301 -2.43 -15.13 12.10
N ALA A 302 -1.79 -14.39 11.19
CA ALA A 302 -0.97 -14.98 10.13
C ALA A 302 0.36 -15.56 10.64
N ALA A 303 1.02 -14.87 11.58
CA ALA A 303 2.29 -15.32 12.18
C ALA A 303 2.13 -16.63 12.95
N ARG A 304 0.94 -16.93 13.47
CA ARG A 304 0.62 -18.22 14.13
C ARG A 304 0.87 -19.41 13.21
N PHE A 305 0.55 -19.29 11.92
CA PHE A 305 0.81 -20.35 10.92
C PHE A 305 2.31 -20.55 10.65
N ALA A 306 3.12 -19.54 10.99
CA ALA A 306 4.58 -19.66 10.98
C ALA A 306 5.15 -20.17 12.32
N GLY A 307 4.30 -20.54 13.29
CA GLY A 307 4.71 -21.06 14.58
C GLY A 307 5.07 -19.98 15.62
N VAL A 308 4.72 -18.71 15.38
CA VAL A 308 4.94 -17.61 16.33
C VAL A 308 3.71 -17.49 17.25
N ASP A 309 3.92 -17.54 18.56
CA ASP A 309 2.85 -17.34 19.54
C ASP A 309 2.42 -15.85 19.61
N ALA A 310 1.19 -15.62 20.10
CA ALA A 310 0.59 -14.31 20.14
C ALA A 310 1.35 -13.29 21.01
N ALA A 311 1.92 -13.74 22.11
CA ALA A 311 2.66 -12.85 23.02
C ALA A 311 3.96 -12.36 22.37
N THR A 312 4.74 -13.26 21.77
CA THR A 312 5.92 -12.94 20.98
C THR A 312 5.59 -12.00 19.82
N ALA A 313 4.48 -12.25 19.11
CA ALA A 313 4.04 -11.41 18.02
C ALA A 313 3.64 -9.99 18.49
N ALA A 314 2.90 -9.88 19.59
CA ALA A 314 2.48 -8.61 20.17
C ALA A 314 3.68 -7.79 20.68
N GLU A 315 4.65 -8.43 21.36
CA GLU A 315 5.90 -7.78 21.80
C GLU A 315 6.69 -7.24 20.62
N ALA A 316 6.82 -8.02 19.54
CA ALA A 316 7.50 -7.59 18.31
C ALA A 316 6.89 -6.33 17.72
N LEU A 317 5.55 -6.21 17.73
CA LEU A 317 4.82 -5.05 17.22
C LEU A 317 5.08 -3.75 18.01
N GLY A 318 5.44 -3.83 19.29
CA GLY A 318 5.89 -2.68 20.08
C GLY A 318 7.12 -1.95 19.49
N SER A 319 7.88 -2.63 18.62
CA SER A 319 9.00 -2.03 17.88
C SER A 319 8.64 -1.50 16.50
N PHE A 320 7.43 -1.74 16.00
CA PHE A 320 7.00 -1.28 14.67
C PHE A 320 6.83 0.23 14.63
N THR A 321 7.63 0.92 13.84
CA THR A 321 7.65 2.40 13.74
C THR A 321 6.84 2.93 12.56
N GLY A 322 6.17 2.05 11.81
CA GLY A 322 5.36 2.41 10.66
C GLY A 322 6.07 2.22 9.32
N VAL A 323 5.38 2.63 8.28
CA VAL A 323 5.81 2.60 6.89
C VAL A 323 5.78 4.02 6.34
N ARG A 324 6.70 4.35 5.46
CA ARG A 324 6.72 5.67 4.79
C ARG A 324 5.37 5.95 4.14
N ARG A 325 4.94 7.20 4.27
CA ARG A 325 3.64 7.66 3.78
C ARG A 325 2.42 6.93 4.38
N ARG A 326 2.52 6.37 5.61
CA ARG A 326 1.40 5.80 6.38
C ARG A 326 1.40 6.45 7.75
N PHE A 327 0.70 7.57 7.90
CA PHE A 327 0.72 8.47 9.05
C PHE A 327 2.16 8.82 9.46
N GLU A 328 3.01 9.07 8.44
CA GLU A 328 4.44 9.31 8.62
C GLU A 328 4.68 10.69 9.23
N TYR A 329 5.37 10.72 10.37
CA TYR A 329 5.78 11.98 10.98
C TYR A 329 6.91 12.63 10.17
N ARG A 330 6.69 13.89 9.73
CA ARG A 330 7.62 14.64 8.88
C ARG A 330 8.40 15.71 9.65
N GLY A 331 7.93 16.09 10.83
CA GLY A 331 8.61 17.08 11.67
C GLY A 331 7.70 18.14 12.27
N VAL A 332 8.31 19.14 12.91
CA VAL A 332 7.61 20.27 13.56
C VAL A 332 7.94 21.57 12.84
N ILE A 333 6.90 22.37 12.58
CA ILE A 333 7.04 23.73 12.06
C ILE A 333 6.20 24.69 12.90
N ARG A 334 6.84 25.72 13.48
CA ARG A 334 6.17 26.72 14.34
C ARG A 334 5.31 26.10 15.46
N GLY A 335 5.72 24.92 15.97
CA GLY A 335 4.99 24.19 16.98
C GLY A 335 3.79 23.39 16.48
N ALA A 336 3.60 23.28 15.16
CA ALA A 336 2.65 22.37 14.50
C ALA A 336 3.37 21.10 14.05
N ASP A 337 2.77 19.93 14.29
CA ASP A 337 3.28 18.65 13.79
C ASP A 337 2.78 18.38 12.37
N LEU A 338 3.68 17.95 11.51
CA LEU A 338 3.38 17.59 10.13
C LEU A 338 3.44 16.07 9.94
N PHE A 339 2.40 15.52 9.32
CA PHE A 339 2.31 14.11 8.94
C PHE A 339 2.00 13.98 7.45
N ASP A 340 2.44 12.87 6.85
CA ASP A 340 2.11 12.49 5.47
C ASP A 340 1.43 11.13 5.44
N ASP A 341 0.35 11.01 4.68
CA ASP A 341 -0.36 9.76 4.50
C ASP A 341 -0.76 9.53 3.03
N TYR A 342 -0.62 8.31 2.59
CA TYR A 342 -0.95 7.88 1.23
C TYR A 342 -2.47 7.77 0.97
N ALA A 343 -3.30 7.94 2.01
CA ALA A 343 -4.75 7.81 1.95
C ALA A 343 -5.36 8.63 0.79
N HIS A 344 -6.07 7.94 -0.08
CA HIS A 344 -6.66 8.49 -1.30
C HIS A 344 -8.03 7.87 -1.64
N HIS A 345 -8.48 6.91 -0.84
CA HIS A 345 -9.84 6.35 -0.86
C HIS A 345 -10.64 6.89 0.33
N PRO A 346 -11.97 7.08 0.23
CA PRO A 346 -12.79 7.63 1.32
C PRO A 346 -12.60 6.92 2.65
N THR A 347 -12.59 5.60 2.66
CA THR A 347 -12.38 4.76 3.86
C THR A 347 -11.03 5.04 4.52
N GLU A 348 -9.95 5.12 3.72
CA GLU A 348 -8.62 5.44 4.23
C GLU A 348 -8.56 6.85 4.83
N VAL A 349 -9.10 7.85 4.11
CA VAL A 349 -9.12 9.25 4.56
C VAL A 349 -9.87 9.39 5.88
N ALA A 350 -11.04 8.76 6.00
CA ALA A 350 -11.82 8.77 7.23
C ALA A 350 -11.07 8.13 8.40
N ALA A 351 -10.44 6.97 8.18
CA ALA A 351 -9.67 6.26 9.20
C ALA A 351 -8.45 7.06 9.66
N THR A 352 -7.72 7.68 8.72
CA THR A 352 -6.55 8.51 9.02
C THR A 352 -6.94 9.78 9.80
N LEU A 353 -8.04 10.44 9.42
CA LEU A 353 -8.54 11.61 10.16
C LEU A 353 -9.09 11.25 11.54
N ALA A 354 -9.73 10.10 11.69
CA ALA A 354 -10.17 9.60 13.00
C ALA A 354 -8.95 9.39 13.92
N ALA A 355 -7.88 8.79 13.42
CA ALA A 355 -6.63 8.63 14.15
C ALA A 355 -5.98 9.97 14.53
N ALA A 356 -6.01 10.97 13.64
CA ALA A 356 -5.47 12.30 13.90
C ALA A 356 -6.23 13.08 15.00
N ARG A 357 -7.53 12.81 15.18
CA ARG A 357 -8.38 13.48 16.17
C ARG A 357 -8.28 12.96 17.59
N ASP A 358 -7.67 11.80 17.79
CA ASP A 358 -7.56 11.18 19.13
C ASP A 358 -6.75 12.01 20.14
N GLY A 359 -6.04 13.04 19.70
CA GLY A 359 -5.29 13.98 20.55
C GLY A 359 -5.95 15.32 20.83
N HIS A 360 -7.22 15.55 20.49
CA HIS A 360 -7.95 16.83 20.67
C HIS A 360 -7.27 18.08 20.08
N ARG A 361 -6.50 17.91 19.02
CA ARG A 361 -5.76 18.98 18.33
C ARG A 361 -6.58 19.56 17.18
N ARG A 362 -6.28 20.80 16.79
CA ARG A 362 -6.81 21.33 15.52
C ARG A 362 -6.14 20.61 14.36
N VAL A 363 -6.94 19.92 13.55
CA VAL A 363 -6.50 19.14 12.41
C VAL A 363 -6.69 19.93 11.12
N ILE A 364 -5.60 20.12 10.38
CA ILE A 364 -5.59 20.73 9.04
C ILE A 364 -5.31 19.60 8.04
N ALA A 365 -6.31 19.20 7.27
CA ALA A 365 -6.16 18.22 6.21
C ALA A 365 -5.86 18.91 4.88
N VAL A 366 -4.79 18.47 4.21
CA VAL A 366 -4.43 18.89 2.85
C VAL A 366 -4.59 17.68 1.95
N PHE A 367 -5.64 17.66 1.15
CA PHE A 367 -6.02 16.50 0.34
C PHE A 367 -5.77 16.75 -1.14
N GLN A 368 -5.10 15.79 -1.80
CA GLN A 368 -4.93 15.74 -3.25
C GLN A 368 -5.72 14.55 -3.82
N PRO A 369 -6.81 14.80 -4.56
CA PRO A 369 -7.51 13.73 -5.26
C PRO A 369 -6.57 13.03 -6.26
N HIS A 370 -6.68 11.71 -6.38
CA HIS A 370 -5.81 10.89 -7.21
C HIS A 370 -6.61 10.15 -8.27
N ARG A 371 -6.22 10.32 -9.55
CA ARG A 371 -6.89 9.88 -10.79
C ARG A 371 -8.23 10.58 -11.04
N TYR A 372 -8.46 10.95 -12.28
CA TYR A 372 -9.72 11.59 -12.71
C TYR A 372 -10.89 10.61 -12.63
N THR A 373 -10.68 9.35 -13.02
CA THR A 373 -11.69 8.29 -12.95
C THR A 373 -12.21 8.08 -11.54
N ARG A 374 -11.32 7.90 -10.56
CA ARG A 374 -11.68 7.75 -9.14
C ARG A 374 -12.35 9.01 -8.59
N THR A 375 -11.81 10.19 -8.88
CA THR A 375 -12.38 11.45 -8.41
C THR A 375 -13.82 11.62 -8.89
N ARG A 376 -14.09 11.34 -10.18
CA ARG A 376 -15.44 11.39 -10.75
C ARG A 376 -16.41 10.41 -10.09
N ALA A 377 -15.95 9.21 -9.77
CA ALA A 377 -16.78 8.18 -9.16
C ALA A 377 -17.08 8.46 -7.67
N LEU A 378 -16.07 8.93 -6.91
CA LEU A 378 -16.11 8.95 -5.45
C LEU A 378 -16.13 10.37 -4.82
N TRP A 379 -16.29 11.45 -5.59
CA TRP A 379 -16.11 12.82 -5.08
C TRP A 379 -16.98 13.17 -3.86
N ARG A 380 -18.22 12.66 -3.80
CA ARG A 380 -19.10 12.88 -2.63
C ARG A 380 -18.59 12.17 -1.39
N ALA A 381 -18.25 10.88 -1.52
CA ALA A 381 -17.70 10.09 -0.43
C ALA A 381 -16.33 10.63 0.03
N LEU A 382 -15.49 11.09 -0.90
CA LEU A 382 -14.22 11.78 -0.57
C LEU A 382 -14.47 13.08 0.18
N GLY A 383 -15.46 13.89 -0.24
CA GLY A 383 -15.86 15.08 0.48
C GLY A 383 -16.33 14.76 1.90
N GLU A 384 -17.24 13.81 2.05
CA GLU A 384 -17.76 13.37 3.34
C GLU A 384 -16.65 12.86 4.28
N SER A 385 -15.71 12.06 3.77
CA SER A 385 -14.59 11.52 4.55
C SER A 385 -13.68 12.60 5.15
N LEU A 386 -13.62 13.78 4.52
CA LEU A 386 -12.81 14.93 4.98
C LEU A 386 -13.50 15.73 6.11
N ALA A 387 -14.77 15.48 6.42
CA ALA A 387 -15.51 16.20 7.47
C ALA A 387 -14.88 16.04 8.87
N GLY A 388 -14.00 15.06 9.06
CA GLY A 388 -13.23 14.86 10.28
C GLY A 388 -12.23 15.97 10.59
N ALA A 389 -11.77 16.79 9.64
CA ALA A 389 -10.80 17.85 9.85
C ALA A 389 -11.46 19.20 10.23
N ASP A 390 -10.72 20.07 10.94
CA ASP A 390 -11.19 21.42 11.30
C ASP A 390 -11.00 22.42 10.16
N VAL A 391 -9.93 22.23 9.37
CA VAL A 391 -9.64 22.99 8.16
C VAL A 391 -9.30 22.00 7.06
N VAL A 392 -9.95 22.13 5.91
CA VAL A 392 -9.69 21.28 4.76
C VAL A 392 -9.19 22.11 3.59
N VAL A 393 -8.04 21.72 3.05
CA VAL A 393 -7.45 22.27 1.84
C VAL A 393 -7.48 21.19 0.78
N VAL A 394 -8.12 21.44 -0.35
CA VAL A 394 -8.16 20.51 -1.48
C VAL A 394 -7.35 21.10 -2.65
N THR A 395 -6.45 20.30 -3.21
CA THR A 395 -5.71 20.66 -4.42
C THR A 395 -6.44 20.20 -5.67
N ASP A 396 -5.84 20.42 -6.84
CA ASP A 396 -6.36 19.80 -8.05
C ASP A 396 -5.96 18.32 -8.17
N VAL A 397 -6.60 17.60 -9.10
CA VAL A 397 -6.43 16.16 -9.28
C VAL A 397 -5.02 15.83 -9.77
N TYR A 398 -4.36 14.89 -9.09
CA TYR A 398 -3.16 14.25 -9.63
C TYR A 398 -3.56 13.11 -10.57
N GLY A 399 -3.28 13.28 -11.87
CA GLY A 399 -3.80 12.38 -12.92
C GLY A 399 -3.18 10.99 -12.93
N ALA A 400 -1.96 10.81 -12.40
CA ALA A 400 -1.25 9.50 -12.36
C ALA A 400 -1.21 8.80 -13.74
N GLY A 401 -0.97 9.56 -14.80
CA GLY A 401 -0.94 9.06 -16.17
C GLY A 401 -2.28 9.13 -16.92
N GLU A 402 -3.39 9.36 -16.22
CA GLU A 402 -4.68 9.60 -16.89
C GLU A 402 -4.72 10.98 -17.54
N PRO A 403 -5.31 11.10 -18.75
CA PRO A 403 -5.57 12.40 -19.36
C PRO A 403 -6.64 13.16 -18.55
N PRO A 404 -6.56 14.50 -18.52
CA PRO A 404 -7.58 15.33 -17.86
C PRO A 404 -8.98 15.06 -18.40
N VAL A 405 -9.95 14.93 -17.49
CA VAL A 405 -11.37 14.73 -17.83
C VAL A 405 -12.12 16.06 -17.64
N PRO A 406 -12.78 16.61 -18.68
CA PRO A 406 -13.51 17.87 -18.58
C PRO A 406 -14.52 17.85 -17.43
N GLY A 407 -14.51 18.89 -16.57
CA GLY A 407 -15.40 19.02 -15.41
C GLY A 407 -14.96 18.23 -14.17
N VAL A 408 -13.90 17.44 -14.25
CA VAL A 408 -13.36 16.70 -13.09
C VAL A 408 -12.14 17.43 -12.55
N THR A 409 -12.30 18.10 -11.42
CA THR A 409 -11.25 18.82 -10.70
C THR A 409 -11.38 18.55 -9.21
N GLY A 410 -10.40 18.97 -8.42
CA GLY A 410 -10.50 18.89 -6.96
C GLY A 410 -11.70 19.65 -6.37
N LYS A 411 -12.27 20.59 -7.14
CA LYS A 411 -13.48 21.30 -6.71
C LYS A 411 -14.70 20.39 -6.50
N LEU A 412 -14.82 19.28 -7.19
CA LEU A 412 -15.88 18.30 -6.94
C LEU A 412 -15.82 17.79 -5.49
N VAL A 413 -14.63 17.51 -4.96
CA VAL A 413 -14.47 17.06 -3.56
C VAL A 413 -14.83 18.18 -2.58
N VAL A 414 -14.49 19.43 -2.91
CA VAL A 414 -14.93 20.61 -2.13
C VAL A 414 -16.45 20.70 -2.08
N ASP A 415 -17.12 20.52 -3.21
CA ASP A 415 -18.59 20.57 -3.31
C ASP A 415 -19.20 19.43 -2.47
N GLY A 416 -18.65 18.19 -2.55
CA GLY A 416 -19.10 17.07 -1.72
C GLY A 416 -18.93 17.30 -0.22
N LEU A 417 -17.83 17.93 0.21
CA LEU A 417 -17.63 18.30 1.61
C LEU A 417 -18.59 19.41 2.05
N ALA A 418 -18.84 20.41 1.20
CA ALA A 418 -19.78 21.48 1.51
C ALA A 418 -21.24 20.97 1.62
N GLU A 419 -21.59 19.94 0.82
CA GLU A 419 -22.89 19.25 0.92
C GLU A 419 -23.04 18.47 2.24
N SER A 420 -21.99 17.73 2.65
CA SER A 420 -22.04 16.83 3.81
C SER A 420 -21.75 17.50 5.16
N ALA A 421 -20.91 18.55 5.18
CA ALA A 421 -20.50 19.24 6.40
C ALA A 421 -20.53 20.78 6.23
N PRO A 422 -21.73 21.38 6.12
CA PRO A 422 -21.88 22.82 5.95
C PRO A 422 -21.27 23.58 7.14
N GLY A 423 -20.55 24.68 6.85
CA GLY A 423 -19.89 25.50 7.86
C GLY A 423 -18.45 25.11 8.19
N ARG A 424 -17.90 24.06 7.63
CA ARG A 424 -16.46 23.75 7.69
C ARG A 424 -15.64 24.80 6.94
N ARG A 425 -14.44 25.06 7.42
CA ARG A 425 -13.47 25.92 6.71
C ARG A 425 -12.84 25.11 5.58
N ILE A 426 -13.25 25.37 4.35
CA ILE A 426 -12.81 24.66 3.15
C ILE A 426 -12.10 25.64 2.23
N LEU A 427 -10.96 25.25 1.70
CA LEU A 427 -10.18 26.00 0.71
C LEU A 427 -9.92 25.10 -0.51
N TYR A 428 -10.13 25.68 -1.70
CA TYR A 428 -9.67 25.07 -2.93
C TYR A 428 -8.41 25.79 -3.40
N LEU A 429 -7.27 25.13 -3.28
CA LEU A 429 -5.96 25.65 -3.68
C LEU A 429 -5.35 24.71 -4.71
N PRO A 430 -5.68 24.86 -5.99
CA PRO A 430 -5.34 23.89 -7.05
C PRO A 430 -3.81 23.71 -7.22
N ARG A 431 -3.03 24.72 -6.92
CA ARG A 431 -1.58 24.68 -7.08
C ARG A 431 -0.88 24.41 -5.74
N ARG A 432 0.04 23.47 -5.73
CA ARG A 432 0.83 23.10 -4.53
C ARG A 432 1.53 24.29 -3.87
N GLN A 433 2.05 25.24 -4.67
CA GLN A 433 2.70 26.45 -4.13
C GLN A 433 1.76 27.31 -3.29
N ASP A 434 0.47 27.40 -3.67
CA ASP A 434 -0.52 28.14 -2.91
C ASP A 434 -0.83 27.44 -1.56
N VAL A 435 -0.81 26.09 -1.56
CA VAL A 435 -0.93 25.29 -0.33
C VAL A 435 0.24 25.56 0.62
N VAL A 436 1.47 25.54 0.11
CA VAL A 436 2.66 25.84 0.92
C VAL A 436 2.57 27.25 1.53
N GLN A 437 2.20 28.26 0.71
CA GLN A 437 2.03 29.62 1.19
C GLN A 437 0.94 29.74 2.26
N PHE A 438 -0.20 29.09 2.06
CA PHE A 438 -1.29 29.04 3.03
C PHE A 438 -0.82 28.42 4.36
N LEU A 439 -0.19 27.25 4.33
CA LEU A 439 0.29 26.58 5.54
C LEU A 439 1.29 27.46 6.30
N VAL A 440 2.27 28.08 5.62
CA VAL A 440 3.24 28.98 6.26
C VAL A 440 2.56 30.15 6.99
N SER A 441 1.43 30.64 6.47
CA SER A 441 0.70 31.76 7.10
C SER A 441 -0.31 31.32 8.17
N GLU A 442 -0.84 30.10 8.10
CA GLU A 442 -1.97 29.64 8.91
C GLU A 442 -1.55 28.85 10.15
N LEU A 443 -0.38 28.19 10.12
CA LEU A 443 0.06 27.29 11.19
C LEU A 443 0.16 27.96 12.55
N ARG A 444 -0.35 27.26 13.57
CA ARG A 444 -0.31 27.65 14.98
C ARG A 444 0.33 26.54 15.82
N PRO A 445 0.99 26.88 16.93
CA PRO A 445 1.46 25.88 17.88
C PRO A 445 0.31 24.95 18.32
N GLY A 446 0.56 23.66 18.34
CA GLY A 446 -0.42 22.63 18.68
C GLY A 446 -1.26 22.12 17.52
N ASP A 447 -1.17 22.70 16.31
CA ASP A 447 -1.83 22.14 15.12
C ASP A 447 -1.26 20.76 14.73
N LEU A 448 -2.11 19.93 14.13
CA LEU A 448 -1.70 18.77 13.39
C LEU A 448 -2.03 18.99 11.91
N VAL A 449 -1.01 18.96 11.06
CA VAL A 449 -1.17 19.04 9.61
C VAL A 449 -1.00 17.65 9.02
N LEU A 450 -1.94 17.27 8.17
CA LEU A 450 -1.94 15.97 7.52
C LEU A 450 -2.04 16.17 6.02
N THR A 451 -0.98 15.83 5.27
CA THR A 451 -1.03 15.70 3.81
C THR A 451 -1.59 14.33 3.44
N LEU A 452 -2.62 14.30 2.59
CA LEU A 452 -3.36 13.11 2.21
C LEU A 452 -3.37 12.95 0.68
N GLY A 453 -2.92 11.82 0.18
CA GLY A 453 -2.98 11.51 -1.24
C GLY A 453 -1.82 10.66 -1.76
N ALA A 454 -2.05 9.92 -2.85
CA ALA A 454 -1.07 9.05 -3.47
C ALA A 454 -0.10 9.77 -4.42
N GLY A 455 -0.36 11.05 -4.72
CA GLY A 455 0.42 11.86 -5.65
C GLY A 455 1.60 12.59 -5.02
N ASP A 456 1.94 13.76 -5.60
CA ASP A 456 3.08 14.58 -5.22
C ASP A 456 2.80 15.51 -4.02
N ILE A 457 1.64 15.42 -3.41
CA ILE A 457 1.27 16.15 -2.19
C ILE A 457 2.24 15.86 -1.03
N THR A 458 2.87 14.69 -1.02
CA THR A 458 3.88 14.28 -0.04
C THR A 458 5.06 15.26 0.07
N THR A 459 5.36 16.03 -1.00
CA THR A 459 6.46 17.02 -0.99
C THR A 459 6.11 18.29 -0.24
N VAL A 460 4.83 18.56 0.03
CA VAL A 460 4.37 19.79 0.70
C VAL A 460 5.01 19.96 2.07
N ALA A 461 5.16 18.89 2.84
CA ALA A 461 5.79 18.97 4.17
C ALA A 461 7.23 19.49 4.07
N ASP A 462 8.03 18.97 3.15
CA ASP A 462 9.42 19.40 2.95
C ASP A 462 9.48 20.84 2.42
N GLU A 463 8.63 21.20 1.44
CA GLU A 463 8.56 22.56 0.89
C GLU A 463 8.17 23.61 1.94
N VAL A 464 7.26 23.28 2.87
CA VAL A 464 6.89 24.16 4.00
C VAL A 464 8.07 24.30 4.96
N MET A 465 8.76 23.19 5.29
CA MET A 465 9.96 23.23 6.14
C MET A 465 11.05 24.12 5.57
N ASP A 466 11.36 23.95 4.29
CA ASP A 466 12.40 24.74 3.60
C ASP A 466 12.04 26.22 3.51
N ARG A 467 10.76 26.52 3.23
CA ARG A 467 10.27 27.91 3.16
C ARG A 467 10.41 28.64 4.50
N VAL A 468 10.08 27.95 5.61
CA VAL A 468 10.20 28.56 6.95
C VAL A 468 11.65 28.71 7.37
N ARG A 469 12.53 27.75 7.05
CA ARG A 469 13.98 27.87 7.30
C ARG A 469 14.61 28.99 6.49
N GLY A 470 14.25 29.11 5.20
CA GLY A 470 14.76 30.16 4.33
C GLY A 470 14.27 31.58 4.65
N THR A 471 13.20 31.72 5.44
CA THR A 471 12.72 33.03 5.96
C THR A 471 13.29 33.38 7.33
N ALA A 472 13.99 32.46 7.99
CA ALA A 472 14.61 32.65 9.30
C ALA A 472 16.12 33.02 9.19
N SER A 473 16.69 33.04 7.99
CA SER A 473 18.01 33.52 7.62
C SER A 473 17.93 34.92 6.99
#